data_9e092c1ed25189e96ef549fa979fe17c
#
_entry.id   9e092c1ed25189e96ef549fa979fe17c
#
_cell.length_a   1.000
_cell.length_b   1.000
_cell.length_c   1.000
_cell.angle_alpha   90.00
_cell.angle_beta   90.00
_cell.angle_gamma   90.00
#
_symmetry.space_group_name_H-M   'P 1'
#
loop_
_entity.id
_entity.type
_entity.pdbx_description
1 polymer ?
#
loop_
_entity_poly.entity_id
_entity_poly.type
_entity_poly.pdbx_seq_one_letter_code
_entity_poly.pdbx_strand_id
1 'polypeptide(L)'
;MQRSPIKLKDDGAKHGTLVSHRWPAGNTAVPFYYGFDEQLQKTVEFLKSGNYLNVDLFAIKKNSEEGMIAPLGSTAFKLAPDDTVQMMVVIQNKNIGHSLVPEVRDLYEPWVEFQVSDAAGTEIYHSGFLKPDGSLEPGAHSFTNRPVNTDGVFVDNHKVWTIQSVAYDNSIQSGRSALVRYQFHIPADAKGPLTVTARVNYRHLRQSYLNNIFGTDHPAYPVVELQSRTRILNLGDNPASPDKQDNPDWMRWNNLGIGFLDQLQYADAMQAFEQVPKLRPDYADGYTNIALTYIEWEKYSSARASLEKALEVSPNNGRALYYLALVERREGHFDEELADLERVVEQYPQARDPRRELGIAYYQRHSYEEARQQFEALQAIDPDDLAAHYNLAVLYRRMGMKEKAAEQAAMFATKQVDPGAPTYSLEFLRQHPEISNESVPWHMHTDLPHPVTATGGGGQGK
;
A
#
# COMPACT_ATOMS: atom_id res chain seq x y z
N MET A 1 -17.54 15.18 3.69
CA MET A 1 -17.74 16.43 4.45
C MET A 1 -18.60 16.14 5.67
N GLN A 2 -18.17 16.58 6.83
CA GLN A 2 -18.91 16.41 8.08
C GLN A 2 -20.16 17.30 8.07
N ARG A 3 -21.29 16.76 8.51
CA ARG A 3 -22.52 17.54 8.68
C ARG A 3 -22.61 18.04 10.11
N SER A 4 -22.93 19.34 10.28
CA SER A 4 -23.10 19.95 11.60
C SER A 4 -24.56 20.37 11.83
N PRO A 5 -25.12 20.20 13.04
CA PRO A 5 -26.45 20.68 13.36
C PRO A 5 -26.56 22.20 13.17
N ILE A 6 -27.69 22.67 12.68
CA ILE A 6 -27.97 24.10 12.56
C ILE A 6 -29.23 24.46 13.33
N LYS A 7 -29.25 25.68 13.90
CA LYS A 7 -30.37 26.20 14.63
C LYS A 7 -31.31 27.07 13.76
N LEU A 8 -30.84 27.47 12.60
CA LEU A 8 -31.56 28.30 11.64
C LEU A 8 -32.20 27.44 10.54
N LYS A 9 -33.32 27.90 10.00
CA LYS A 9 -33.93 27.27 8.82
C LYS A 9 -33.09 27.61 7.61
N ASP A 10 -32.60 26.58 6.92
CA ASP A 10 -31.79 26.67 5.70
C ASP A 10 -32.29 25.65 4.70
N ASP A 11 -32.53 26.06 3.45
CA ASP A 11 -33.06 25.18 2.40
C ASP A 11 -32.08 24.10 1.97
N GLY A 12 -30.76 24.27 2.21
CA GLY A 12 -29.72 23.26 2.00
C GLY A 12 -29.61 22.27 3.16
N ALA A 13 -30.34 22.48 4.27
CA ALA A 13 -30.29 21.61 5.42
C ALA A 13 -31.03 20.29 5.16
N LYS A 14 -30.34 19.16 5.36
CA LYS A 14 -30.96 17.83 5.39
C LYS A 14 -31.01 17.35 6.85
N HIS A 15 -32.20 17.02 7.33
CA HIS A 15 -32.43 16.54 8.71
C HIS A 15 -31.85 17.48 9.80
N GLY A 16 -32.01 18.80 9.62
CA GLY A 16 -31.52 19.79 10.58
C GLY A 16 -29.99 19.94 10.63
N THR A 17 -29.31 19.49 9.61
CA THR A 17 -27.83 19.58 9.50
C THR A 17 -27.41 20.19 8.17
N LEU A 18 -26.36 21.01 8.18
CA LEU A 18 -25.66 21.50 7.00
C LEU A 18 -24.30 20.81 6.86
N VAL A 19 -23.84 20.71 5.61
CA VAL A 19 -22.46 20.31 5.33
C VAL A 19 -21.54 21.44 5.78
N SER A 20 -20.62 21.13 6.67
CA SER A 20 -19.60 22.08 7.09
C SER A 20 -18.68 22.40 5.91
N HIS A 21 -18.49 23.69 5.61
CA HIS A 21 -17.43 24.16 4.70
C HIS A 21 -16.03 24.13 5.34
N ARG A 22 -15.94 23.74 6.61
CA ARG A 22 -14.66 23.40 7.23
C ARG A 22 -14.23 22.06 6.68
N TRP A 23 -13.05 22.03 6.10
CA TRP A 23 -12.43 20.83 5.54
C TRP A 23 -11.40 20.30 6.55
N PRO A 24 -11.79 19.51 7.55
CA PRO A 24 -10.82 18.79 8.34
C PRO A 24 -10.16 17.79 7.37
N ALA A 25 -8.91 18.06 7.04
CA ALA A 25 -8.04 17.21 6.25
C ALA A 25 -6.83 16.83 7.11
N GLY A 26 -5.81 16.25 6.51
CA GLY A 26 -4.61 15.85 7.24
C GLY A 26 -3.71 17.02 7.70
N ASN A 27 -4.02 18.27 7.37
CA ASN A 27 -3.12 19.38 7.65
C ASN A 27 -3.20 19.86 9.11
N THR A 28 -2.32 19.33 9.94
CA THR A 28 -2.12 19.77 11.33
C THR A 28 -1.06 20.88 11.45
N ALA A 29 -0.22 21.08 10.43
CA ALA A 29 0.90 21.99 10.50
C ALA A 29 0.48 23.46 10.40
N VAL A 30 -0.36 23.81 9.43
CA VAL A 30 -0.80 25.21 9.22
C VAL A 30 -1.60 25.74 10.41
N PRO A 31 -2.62 25.04 10.93
CA PRO A 31 -3.33 25.52 12.12
C PRO A 31 -2.41 25.62 13.34
N PHE A 32 -1.47 24.70 13.52
CA PHE A 32 -0.49 24.78 14.60
C PHE A 32 0.40 26.02 14.48
N TYR A 33 0.97 26.27 13.30
CA TYR A 33 1.86 27.40 13.04
C TYR A 33 1.20 28.76 13.31
N TYR A 34 -0.08 28.90 12.92
CA TYR A 34 -0.83 30.16 13.11
C TYR A 34 -1.58 30.24 14.44
N GLY A 35 -1.50 29.26 15.32
CA GLY A 35 -2.24 29.23 16.59
C GLY A 35 -3.76 29.11 16.42
N PHE A 36 -4.21 28.42 15.38
CA PHE A 36 -5.66 28.16 15.15
C PHE A 36 -6.09 26.91 15.91
N ASP A 37 -6.13 26.99 17.25
CA ASP A 37 -6.31 25.86 18.15
C ASP A 37 -7.60 25.09 17.88
N GLU A 38 -8.74 25.76 17.64
CA GLU A 38 -10.02 25.12 17.31
C GLU A 38 -9.94 24.31 16.02
N GLN A 39 -9.25 24.84 15.00
CA GLN A 39 -9.09 24.14 13.74
C GLN A 39 -8.13 22.96 13.89
N LEU A 40 -7.06 23.12 14.63
CA LEU A 40 -6.11 22.04 14.94
C LEU A 40 -6.82 20.91 15.68
N GLN A 41 -7.59 21.22 16.73
CA GLN A 41 -8.34 20.22 17.48
C GLN A 41 -9.31 19.44 16.58
N LYS A 42 -10.09 20.11 15.74
CA LYS A 42 -11.00 19.46 14.80
C LYS A 42 -10.29 18.58 13.77
N THR A 43 -9.11 19.00 13.31
CA THR A 43 -8.30 18.19 12.40
C THR A 43 -7.80 16.93 13.11
N VAL A 44 -7.33 17.06 14.35
CA VAL A 44 -6.88 15.92 15.17
C VAL A 44 -8.05 14.96 15.46
N GLU A 45 -9.20 15.47 15.84
CA GLU A 45 -10.42 14.65 16.06
C GLU A 45 -10.84 13.90 14.79
N PHE A 46 -10.78 14.57 13.65
CA PHE A 46 -11.05 13.95 12.35
C PHE A 46 -10.07 12.81 12.04
N LEU A 47 -8.77 13.04 12.20
CA LEU A 47 -7.74 12.05 11.99
C LEU A 47 -7.87 10.83 12.93
N LYS A 48 -8.26 11.08 14.19
CA LYS A 48 -8.49 10.04 15.20
C LYS A 48 -9.85 9.34 15.10
N SER A 49 -10.70 9.68 14.15
CA SER A 49 -12.05 9.09 14.04
C SER A 49 -12.06 7.57 13.84
N GLY A 50 -10.90 6.95 13.58
CA GLY A 50 -10.69 5.50 13.55
C GLY A 50 -11.25 4.79 12.32
N ASN A 51 -11.70 5.54 11.31
CA ASN A 51 -12.36 4.93 10.16
C ASN A 51 -11.49 4.84 8.90
N TYR A 52 -10.25 5.32 8.94
CA TYR A 52 -9.38 5.44 7.77
C TYR A 52 -8.48 4.24 7.56
N LEU A 53 -7.96 3.71 8.66
CA LEU A 53 -7.06 2.57 8.67
C LEU A 53 -7.61 1.43 9.53
N ASN A 54 -7.15 0.23 9.26
CA ASN A 54 -7.22 -0.89 10.18
C ASN A 54 -5.80 -1.38 10.47
N VAL A 55 -5.46 -1.53 11.74
CA VAL A 55 -4.19 -2.11 12.21
C VAL A 55 -4.50 -3.46 12.83
N ASP A 56 -3.88 -4.52 12.34
CA ASP A 56 -4.09 -5.89 12.81
C ASP A 56 -2.75 -6.54 13.18
N LEU A 57 -2.60 -6.94 14.44
CA LEU A 57 -1.55 -7.85 14.90
C LEU A 57 -1.99 -9.25 14.48
N PHE A 58 -1.71 -9.62 13.22
CA PHE A 58 -2.38 -10.72 12.55
C PHE A 58 -1.82 -12.10 12.91
N ALA A 59 -0.50 -12.23 12.87
CA ALA A 59 0.15 -13.53 12.98
C ALA A 59 1.50 -13.45 13.68
N ILE A 60 1.96 -14.59 14.18
CA ILE A 60 3.34 -14.79 14.64
C ILE A 60 3.97 -16.02 13.99
N LYS A 61 5.30 -15.98 13.83
CA LYS A 61 6.16 -17.16 13.66
C LYS A 61 7.09 -17.24 14.87
N LYS A 62 7.43 -18.44 15.30
CA LYS A 62 8.31 -18.68 16.44
C LYS A 62 9.56 -19.44 16.03
N ASN A 63 10.70 -19.09 16.62
CA ASN A 63 11.93 -19.89 16.60
C ASN A 63 12.32 -20.42 15.21
N SER A 64 12.09 -19.64 14.15
CA SER A 64 12.30 -20.05 12.75
C SER A 64 11.45 -21.24 12.30
N GLU A 65 10.35 -21.54 12.98
CA GLU A 65 9.37 -22.54 12.53
C GLU A 65 8.80 -22.12 11.16
N GLU A 66 8.57 -23.07 10.27
CA GLU A 66 8.02 -22.78 8.93
C GLU A 66 6.56 -22.33 9.02
N GLY A 67 5.82 -22.78 10.04
CA GLY A 67 4.40 -22.50 10.20
C GLY A 67 4.12 -21.10 10.76
N MET A 68 3.05 -20.51 10.28
CA MET A 68 2.50 -19.26 10.80
C MET A 68 1.33 -19.56 11.74
N ILE A 69 1.34 -18.99 12.94
CA ILE A 69 0.21 -19.04 13.89
C ILE A 69 -0.70 -17.86 13.56
N ALA A 70 -1.86 -18.13 12.96
CA ALA A 70 -2.76 -17.12 12.45
C ALA A 70 -4.22 -17.62 12.27
N PRO A 71 -5.23 -16.75 12.35
CA PRO A 71 -5.16 -15.37 12.81
C PRO A 71 -5.00 -15.32 14.35
N LEU A 72 -4.23 -14.38 14.86
CA LEU A 72 -4.16 -14.18 16.31
C LEU A 72 -5.53 -13.77 16.86
N GLY A 73 -5.88 -14.37 17.99
CA GLY A 73 -7.22 -14.28 18.57
C GLY A 73 -8.11 -15.46 18.17
N SER A 74 -8.06 -15.96 16.94
CA SER A 74 -8.86 -17.12 16.51
C SER A 74 -8.08 -18.44 16.62
N THR A 75 -6.76 -18.39 16.80
CA THR A 75 -5.87 -19.56 16.88
C THR A 75 -5.21 -19.62 18.26
N ALA A 76 -5.26 -20.79 18.92
CA ALA A 76 -4.58 -21.03 20.16
C ALA A 76 -3.09 -21.36 19.94
N PHE A 77 -2.22 -20.87 20.83
CA PHE A 77 -0.77 -21.10 20.75
C PHE A 77 -0.10 -21.00 22.12
N LYS A 78 1.20 -21.31 22.17
CA LYS A 78 2.03 -21.13 23.37
C LYS A 78 3.24 -20.24 23.08
N LEU A 79 3.59 -19.39 24.05
CA LEU A 79 4.85 -18.66 24.09
C LEU A 79 5.65 -19.03 25.34
N ALA A 80 6.96 -18.99 25.20
CA ALA A 80 7.86 -19.20 26.31
C ALA A 80 8.93 -18.10 26.37
N PRO A 81 9.55 -17.86 27.56
CA PRO A 81 10.83 -17.17 27.62
C PRO A 81 11.82 -17.82 26.64
N ASP A 82 12.76 -17.08 26.14
CA ASP A 82 13.72 -17.44 25.09
C ASP A 82 13.15 -17.72 23.70
N ASP A 83 11.83 -17.64 23.48
CA ASP A 83 11.27 -17.66 22.13
C ASP A 83 11.72 -16.41 21.33
N THR A 84 12.10 -16.62 20.08
CA THR A 84 12.22 -15.55 19.09
C THR A 84 10.91 -15.46 18.32
N VAL A 85 10.28 -14.31 18.34
CA VAL A 85 8.96 -14.07 17.75
C VAL A 85 9.09 -13.11 16.57
N GLN A 86 8.57 -13.51 15.41
CA GLN A 86 8.32 -12.63 14.31
C GLN A 86 6.83 -12.27 14.28
N MET A 87 6.49 -11.01 14.58
CA MET A 87 5.13 -10.49 14.51
C MET A 87 4.85 -9.94 13.12
N MET A 88 3.71 -10.30 12.55
CA MET A 88 3.17 -9.78 11.30
C MET A 88 2.07 -8.77 11.59
N VAL A 89 2.34 -7.52 11.26
CA VAL A 89 1.38 -6.40 11.39
C VAL A 89 0.82 -6.07 10.03
N VAL A 90 -0.50 -6.17 9.88
CA VAL A 90 -1.21 -5.85 8.64
C VAL A 90 -1.90 -4.50 8.81
N ILE A 91 -1.61 -3.55 7.93
CA ILE A 91 -2.19 -2.21 7.96
C ILE A 91 -2.97 -1.99 6.67
N GLN A 92 -4.28 -1.87 6.79
CA GLN A 92 -5.19 -1.67 5.66
C GLN A 92 -5.56 -0.19 5.52
N ASN A 93 -5.42 0.36 4.32
CA ASN A 93 -6.06 1.61 3.92
C ASN A 93 -7.54 1.32 3.62
N LYS A 94 -8.39 1.50 4.62
CA LYS A 94 -9.79 1.06 4.60
C LYS A 94 -10.73 2.04 3.93
N ASN A 95 -10.62 3.32 4.27
CA ASN A 95 -11.58 4.36 3.87
C ASN A 95 -10.92 5.65 3.38
N ILE A 96 -9.65 5.63 3.01
CA ILE A 96 -9.01 6.74 2.32
C ILE A 96 -9.15 6.48 0.82
N GLY A 97 -9.81 7.39 0.08
CA GLY A 97 -10.07 7.25 -1.35
C GLY A 97 -8.85 7.39 -2.26
N HIS A 98 -7.68 7.65 -1.68
CA HIS A 98 -6.38 7.75 -2.33
C HIS A 98 -5.33 6.98 -1.51
N SER A 99 -4.08 7.01 -1.93
CA SER A 99 -2.99 6.40 -1.15
C SER A 99 -2.84 7.06 0.22
N LEU A 100 -2.38 6.30 1.20
CA LEU A 100 -1.85 6.81 2.45
C LEU A 100 -0.33 7.00 2.25
N VAL A 101 0.20 8.18 2.01
CA VAL A 101 -0.45 9.49 1.91
C VAL A 101 -0.65 9.91 0.45
N PRO A 102 -1.46 10.99 0.16
CA PRO A 102 -1.67 11.45 -1.21
C PRO A 102 -0.46 12.26 -1.72
N GLU A 103 -0.41 12.44 -3.01
CA GLU A 103 0.45 13.26 -3.89
C GLU A 103 1.84 13.70 -3.36
N VAL A 104 1.92 14.50 -2.30
CA VAL A 104 3.16 15.09 -1.72
C VAL A 104 3.77 14.15 -0.69
N ARG A 105 3.97 12.89 -1.07
CA ARG A 105 4.35 11.78 -0.18
C ARG A 105 5.69 11.96 0.52
N ASP A 106 6.58 12.74 -0.06
CA ASP A 106 7.91 13.06 0.50
C ASP A 106 7.86 14.03 1.67
N LEU A 107 6.80 14.87 1.76
CA LEU A 107 6.61 15.82 2.85
C LEU A 107 5.93 15.21 4.07
N TYR A 108 4.98 14.32 3.85
CA TYR A 108 4.21 13.72 4.91
C TYR A 108 4.99 12.61 5.60
N GLU A 109 4.73 12.43 6.89
CA GLU A 109 5.44 11.44 7.69
C GLU A 109 4.44 10.58 8.49
N PRO A 110 3.74 9.64 7.85
CA PRO A 110 3.07 8.53 8.54
C PRO A 110 4.05 7.38 8.71
N TRP A 111 4.06 6.78 9.91
CA TRP A 111 4.94 5.65 10.22
C TRP A 111 4.31 4.69 11.19
N VAL A 112 4.88 3.49 11.30
CA VAL A 112 4.49 2.50 12.29
C VAL A 112 5.39 2.61 13.50
N GLU A 113 4.80 2.80 14.67
CA GLU A 113 5.42 2.62 15.97
C GLU A 113 5.02 1.25 16.50
N PHE A 114 6.00 0.42 16.80
CA PHE A 114 5.79 -0.92 17.33
C PHE A 114 6.54 -1.07 18.65
N GLN A 115 5.86 -1.63 19.67
CA GLN A 115 6.43 -1.79 20.99
C GLN A 115 5.99 -3.11 21.62
N VAL A 116 6.93 -3.76 22.31
CA VAL A 116 6.70 -4.92 23.15
C VAL A 116 7.25 -4.63 24.54
N SER A 117 6.41 -4.83 25.57
CA SER A 117 6.82 -4.73 26.96
C SER A 117 6.32 -5.93 27.75
N ASP A 118 6.99 -6.23 28.84
CA ASP A 118 6.58 -7.27 29.80
C ASP A 118 5.57 -6.74 30.84
N ALA A 119 5.09 -7.62 31.73
CA ALA A 119 4.15 -7.25 32.79
C ALA A 119 4.73 -6.29 33.84
N ALA A 120 6.04 -6.17 33.95
CA ALA A 120 6.71 -5.21 34.80
C ALA A 120 6.87 -3.84 34.16
N GLY A 121 6.48 -3.72 32.87
CA GLY A 121 6.70 -2.52 32.07
C GLY A 121 8.11 -2.45 31.48
N THR A 122 8.91 -3.50 31.60
CA THR A 122 10.23 -3.56 30.97
C THR A 122 10.05 -3.66 29.46
N GLU A 123 10.69 -2.75 28.72
CA GLU A 123 10.70 -2.80 27.28
C GLU A 123 11.54 -3.96 26.78
N ILE A 124 10.94 -4.78 25.88
CA ILE A 124 11.60 -5.90 25.23
C ILE A 124 12.06 -5.50 23.84
N TYR A 125 11.24 -4.74 23.12
CA TYR A 125 11.54 -4.29 21.77
C TYR A 125 10.76 -3.02 21.42
N HIS A 126 11.35 -2.13 20.65
CA HIS A 126 10.64 -1.04 20.00
C HIS A 126 11.17 -0.76 18.58
N SER A 127 10.34 -0.09 17.79
CA SER A 127 10.68 0.48 16.48
C SER A 127 9.74 1.63 16.17
N GLY A 128 10.22 2.67 15.49
CA GLY A 128 9.42 3.82 15.09
C GLY A 128 9.26 4.89 16.16
N PHE A 129 10.18 4.98 17.11
CA PHE A 129 10.19 6.03 18.13
C PHE A 129 10.83 7.31 17.57
N LEU A 130 10.44 8.44 18.16
CA LEU A 130 11.06 9.72 17.86
C LEU A 130 12.30 9.93 18.71
N LYS A 131 13.37 10.43 18.09
CA LYS A 131 14.57 10.89 18.79
C LYS A 131 14.31 12.17 19.57
N PRO A 132 15.21 12.57 20.48
CA PRO A 132 15.07 13.82 21.24
C PRO A 132 14.95 15.08 20.39
N ASP A 133 15.51 15.08 19.17
CA ASP A 133 15.41 16.16 18.19
C ASP A 133 14.10 16.14 17.38
N GLY A 134 13.19 15.22 17.72
CA GLY A 134 11.91 15.02 17.03
C GLY A 134 12.01 14.27 15.70
N SER A 135 13.19 13.87 15.24
CA SER A 135 13.33 13.05 14.04
C SER A 135 12.90 11.60 14.32
N LEU A 136 12.35 10.96 13.30
CA LEU A 136 12.06 9.54 13.34
C LEU A 136 13.36 8.73 13.35
N GLU A 137 13.41 7.65 14.12
CA GLU A 137 14.60 6.78 14.14
C GLU A 137 14.83 6.14 12.75
N PRO A 138 16.10 5.92 12.36
CA PRO A 138 16.42 5.24 11.10
C PRO A 138 15.84 3.83 11.06
N GLY A 139 15.40 3.39 9.87
CA GLY A 139 14.84 2.06 9.68
C GLY A 139 13.42 1.86 10.23
N ALA A 140 12.77 2.90 10.76
CA ALA A 140 11.35 2.85 11.08
C ALA A 140 10.52 2.72 9.80
N HIS A 141 9.55 1.81 9.78
CA HIS A 141 8.66 1.66 8.64
C HIS A 141 7.78 2.89 8.46
N SER A 142 7.89 3.55 7.31
CA SER A 142 7.12 4.76 7.00
C SER A 142 6.42 4.66 5.65
N PHE A 143 5.17 5.14 5.59
CA PHE A 143 4.35 5.15 4.38
C PHE A 143 4.61 6.42 3.57
N THR A 144 5.75 6.45 2.89
CA THR A 144 6.26 7.61 2.18
C THR A 144 7.00 7.19 0.92
N ASN A 145 7.38 8.14 0.08
CA ASN A 145 8.38 7.91 -0.96
C ASN A 145 9.70 8.59 -0.62
N ARG A 146 10.75 8.17 -1.32
CA ARG A 146 12.11 8.73 -1.21
C ARG A 146 12.58 9.25 -2.56
N PRO A 147 12.23 10.48 -2.94
CA PRO A 147 12.71 11.08 -4.16
C PRO A 147 14.21 11.43 -4.04
N VAL A 148 14.95 11.19 -5.10
CA VAL A 148 16.38 11.48 -5.19
C VAL A 148 16.70 12.34 -6.42
N ASN A 149 17.74 13.16 -6.30
CA ASN A 149 18.25 14.02 -7.37
C ASN A 149 19.33 13.32 -8.21
N THR A 150 19.93 14.03 -9.16
CA THR A 150 21.03 13.53 -10.01
C THR A 150 22.31 13.17 -9.26
N ASP A 151 22.48 13.66 -8.03
CA ASP A 151 23.64 13.37 -7.19
C ASP A 151 23.40 12.13 -6.32
N GLY A 152 22.23 11.45 -6.45
CA GLY A 152 21.83 10.35 -5.59
C GLY A 152 21.53 10.78 -4.16
N VAL A 153 21.09 12.04 -3.94
CA VAL A 153 20.79 12.59 -2.63
C VAL A 153 19.29 12.72 -2.45
N PHE A 154 18.79 12.39 -1.25
CA PHE A 154 17.37 12.56 -0.91
C PHE A 154 16.95 14.03 -1.00
N VAL A 155 15.87 14.28 -1.72
CA VAL A 155 15.25 15.60 -1.87
C VAL A 155 14.29 15.82 -0.69
N ASP A 156 14.84 16.09 0.49
CA ASP A 156 14.10 16.24 1.75
C ASP A 156 13.44 17.62 1.94
N ASN A 157 13.78 18.57 1.07
CA ASN A 157 13.27 19.94 1.08
C ASN A 157 12.21 20.22 0.01
N HIS A 158 11.65 19.16 -0.60
CA HIS A 158 10.59 19.23 -1.60
C HIS A 158 10.89 20.12 -2.83
N LYS A 159 12.15 20.20 -3.23
CA LYS A 159 12.54 20.85 -4.49
C LYS A 159 12.20 19.96 -5.66
N VAL A 160 10.92 19.87 -5.99
CA VAL A 160 10.36 18.92 -6.99
C VAL A 160 11.06 18.99 -8.34
N TRP A 161 11.56 20.15 -8.74
CA TRP A 161 12.31 20.31 -10.00
C TRP A 161 13.70 19.68 -10.00
N THR A 162 14.18 19.19 -8.87
CA THR A 162 15.46 18.46 -8.76
C THR A 162 15.26 16.95 -8.68
N ILE A 163 14.03 16.48 -8.55
CA ILE A 163 13.69 15.05 -8.46
C ILE A 163 13.96 14.39 -9.80
N GLN A 164 14.74 13.32 -9.80
CA GLN A 164 15.06 12.52 -10.98
C GLN A 164 14.48 11.11 -10.89
N SER A 165 14.41 10.55 -9.70
CA SER A 165 13.90 9.20 -9.46
C SER A 165 13.30 9.08 -8.08
N VAL A 166 12.63 7.97 -7.81
CA VAL A 166 12.13 7.58 -6.49
C VAL A 166 12.83 6.29 -6.09
N ALA A 167 13.57 6.32 -4.99
CA ALA A 167 14.31 5.16 -4.50
C ALA A 167 13.37 4.05 -4.01
N TYR A 168 12.29 4.42 -3.33
CA TYR A 168 11.18 3.53 -2.98
C TYR A 168 9.91 4.33 -2.66
N ASP A 169 8.77 3.64 -2.72
CA ASP A 169 7.44 4.16 -2.36
C ASP A 169 6.69 3.10 -1.56
N ASN A 170 6.54 3.32 -0.26
CA ASN A 170 5.85 2.41 0.67
C ASN A 170 4.43 2.88 0.98
N SER A 171 3.85 3.81 0.20
CA SER A 171 2.49 4.28 0.42
C SER A 171 1.46 3.17 0.17
N ILE A 172 0.41 3.13 1.00
CA ILE A 172 -0.67 2.14 0.88
C ILE A 172 -1.76 2.70 -0.02
N GLN A 173 -1.99 2.10 -1.19
CA GLN A 173 -3.05 2.47 -2.10
C GLN A 173 -4.44 2.26 -1.49
N SER A 174 -5.46 2.97 -1.98
CA SER A 174 -6.84 2.84 -1.50
C SER A 174 -7.32 1.38 -1.57
N GLY A 175 -7.86 0.88 -0.47
CA GLY A 175 -8.37 -0.50 -0.35
C GLY A 175 -7.29 -1.59 -0.25
N ARG A 176 -6.00 -1.24 -0.34
CA ARG A 176 -4.89 -2.20 -0.20
C ARG A 176 -4.36 -2.28 1.23
N SER A 177 -3.45 -3.21 1.46
CA SER A 177 -2.85 -3.45 2.77
C SER A 177 -1.33 -3.56 2.66
N ALA A 178 -0.62 -3.00 3.64
CA ALA A 178 0.80 -3.24 3.84
C ALA A 178 1.00 -4.33 4.90
N LEU A 179 2.05 -5.12 4.72
CA LEU A 179 2.52 -6.10 5.70
C LEU A 179 3.89 -5.67 6.23
N VAL A 180 3.96 -5.42 7.54
CA VAL A 180 5.18 -5.05 8.24
C VAL A 180 5.56 -6.16 9.22
N ARG A 181 6.83 -6.52 9.28
CA ARG A 181 7.33 -7.60 10.15
C ARG A 181 8.28 -7.04 11.20
N TYR A 182 8.04 -7.45 12.44
CA TYR A 182 8.89 -7.13 13.58
C TYR A 182 9.39 -8.42 14.23
N GLN A 183 10.69 -8.53 14.42
CA GLN A 183 11.28 -9.70 15.09
C GLN A 183 11.96 -9.27 16.37
N PHE A 184 11.63 -9.95 17.46
CA PHE A 184 12.19 -9.72 18.77
C PHE A 184 12.40 -11.03 19.52
N HIS A 185 13.33 -11.00 20.48
CA HIS A 185 13.60 -12.12 21.39
C HIS A 185 12.94 -11.84 22.73
N ILE A 186 12.25 -12.83 23.29
CA ILE A 186 11.67 -12.75 24.63
C ILE A 186 12.77 -13.10 25.65
N PRO A 187 13.22 -12.18 26.52
CA PRO A 187 14.25 -12.48 27.48
C PRO A 187 13.86 -13.65 28.45
N ALA A 188 14.85 -14.42 28.91
CA ALA A 188 14.63 -15.53 29.81
C ALA A 188 13.96 -15.13 31.14
N ASP A 189 14.18 -13.89 31.57
CA ASP A 189 13.64 -13.30 32.80
C ASP A 189 12.39 -12.46 32.62
N ALA A 190 11.87 -12.36 31.36
CA ALA A 190 10.67 -11.62 31.05
C ALA A 190 9.46 -12.11 31.86
N LYS A 191 8.66 -11.17 32.32
CA LYS A 191 7.46 -11.44 33.11
C LYS A 191 6.21 -11.33 32.26
N GLY A 192 5.50 -12.46 32.09
CA GLY A 192 4.22 -12.44 31.38
C GLY A 192 3.08 -11.78 32.17
N PRO A 193 2.04 -11.30 31.53
CA PRO A 193 1.88 -11.29 30.06
C PRO A 193 2.69 -10.20 29.35
N LEU A 194 2.95 -10.40 28.05
CA LEU A 194 3.53 -9.37 27.20
C LEU A 194 2.44 -8.46 26.66
N THR A 195 2.72 -7.17 26.59
CA THR A 195 1.89 -6.19 25.89
C THR A 195 2.56 -5.85 24.57
N VAL A 196 1.89 -6.17 23.47
CA VAL A 196 2.34 -5.87 22.10
C VAL A 196 1.44 -4.82 21.51
N THR A 197 2.01 -3.70 21.08
CA THR A 197 1.26 -2.58 20.51
C THR A 197 1.87 -2.16 19.19
N ALA A 198 1.01 -2.01 18.16
CA ALA A 198 1.35 -1.34 16.91
C ALA A 198 0.46 -0.10 16.75
N ARG A 199 1.07 1.04 16.38
CA ARG A 199 0.39 2.32 16.11
C ARG A 199 0.79 2.84 14.75
N VAL A 200 -0.14 3.43 14.03
CA VAL A 200 0.18 4.28 12.87
C VAL A 200 0.09 5.72 13.33
N ASN A 201 1.24 6.34 13.42
CA ASN A 201 1.39 7.75 13.73
C ASN A 201 1.47 8.59 12.45
N TYR A 202 1.12 9.86 12.54
CA TYR A 202 1.14 10.80 11.43
C TYR A 202 1.59 12.19 11.89
N ARG A 203 2.55 12.75 11.18
CA ARG A 203 2.92 14.16 11.25
C ARG A 203 2.79 14.76 9.84
N HIS A 204 2.14 15.93 9.74
CA HIS A 204 1.84 16.51 8.43
C HIS A 204 3.09 16.94 7.66
N LEU A 205 4.12 17.41 8.36
CA LEU A 205 5.38 17.77 7.74
C LEU A 205 6.53 16.99 8.41
N ARG A 206 7.38 16.40 7.59
CA ARG A 206 8.57 15.67 8.03
C ARG A 206 9.51 16.59 8.82
N GLN A 207 10.18 16.05 9.85
CA GLN A 207 11.08 16.83 10.70
C GLN A 207 12.23 17.47 9.91
N SER A 208 12.82 16.76 8.95
CA SER A 208 13.90 17.33 8.12
C SER A 208 13.43 18.53 7.30
N TYR A 209 12.20 18.50 6.79
CA TYR A 209 11.60 19.62 6.07
C TYR A 209 11.33 20.82 6.98
N LEU A 210 10.83 20.58 8.20
CA LEU A 210 10.65 21.64 9.20
C LEU A 210 11.99 22.28 9.56
N ASN A 211 13.04 21.48 9.77
CA ASN A 211 14.39 21.96 10.06
C ASN A 211 14.96 22.79 8.89
N ASN A 212 14.65 22.42 7.65
CA ASN A 212 15.05 23.20 6.46
C ASN A 212 14.39 24.59 6.41
N ILE A 213 13.14 24.71 6.88
CA ILE A 213 12.40 25.99 6.85
C ILE A 213 12.72 26.87 8.04
N PHE A 214 12.74 26.31 9.24
CA PHE A 214 12.76 27.06 10.50
C PHE A 214 14.09 26.96 11.26
N GLY A 215 15.06 26.17 10.77
CA GLY A 215 16.20 25.74 11.54
C GLY A 215 15.83 24.64 12.54
N THR A 216 16.73 24.29 13.45
CA THR A 216 16.48 23.23 14.46
C THR A 216 15.80 23.72 15.74
N ASP A 217 15.71 25.05 15.92
CA ASP A 217 15.08 25.68 17.09
C ASP A 217 13.65 26.14 16.75
N HIS A 218 12.73 25.18 16.69
CA HIS A 218 11.31 25.44 16.49
C HIS A 218 10.46 24.52 17.37
N PRO A 219 9.19 24.90 17.69
CA PRO A 219 8.29 24.04 18.46
C PRO A 219 8.08 22.69 17.79
N ALA A 220 7.90 21.62 18.58
CA ALA A 220 7.54 20.31 18.07
C ALA A 220 6.16 20.35 17.39
N TYR A 221 6.10 19.92 16.15
CA TYR A 221 4.83 19.85 15.40
C TYR A 221 3.99 18.66 15.85
N PRO A 222 2.64 18.75 15.76
CA PRO A 222 1.75 17.74 16.28
C PRO A 222 1.94 16.39 15.58
N VAL A 223 2.08 15.33 16.38
CA VAL A 223 1.99 13.93 15.97
C VAL A 223 0.60 13.43 16.36
N VAL A 224 -0.07 12.78 15.44
CA VAL A 224 -1.42 12.24 15.64
C VAL A 224 -1.38 10.72 15.46
N GLU A 225 -1.79 9.97 16.48
CA GLU A 225 -2.09 8.56 16.33
C GLU A 225 -3.34 8.40 15.47
N LEU A 226 -3.20 7.82 14.27
CA LEU A 226 -4.32 7.57 13.35
C LEU A 226 -5.11 6.34 13.76
N GLN A 227 -4.39 5.29 14.15
CA GLN A 227 -4.97 4.02 14.58
C GLN A 227 -3.93 3.22 15.35
N SER A 228 -4.38 2.42 16.31
CA SER A 228 -3.53 1.51 17.06
C SER A 228 -4.22 0.18 17.35
N ARG A 229 -3.41 -0.82 17.63
CA ARG A 229 -3.85 -2.13 18.07
C ARG A 229 -2.92 -2.66 19.15
N THR A 230 -3.49 -3.14 20.25
CA THR A 230 -2.75 -3.80 21.34
C THR A 230 -3.27 -5.22 21.51
N ARG A 231 -2.36 -6.17 21.72
CA ARG A 231 -2.66 -7.53 22.16
C ARG A 231 -1.86 -7.88 23.40
N ILE A 232 -2.51 -8.62 24.27
CA ILE A 232 -1.87 -9.21 25.45
C ILE A 232 -1.54 -10.67 25.10
N LEU A 233 -0.27 -11.04 25.23
CA LEU A 233 0.23 -12.38 24.93
C LEU A 233 0.77 -13.01 26.22
N ASN A 234 0.21 -14.12 26.65
CA ASN A 234 0.69 -14.82 27.84
C ASN A 234 2.02 -15.54 27.57
N LEU A 235 2.93 -15.52 28.52
CA LEU A 235 4.02 -16.50 28.57
C LEU A 235 3.42 -17.80 29.11
N GLY A 236 3.18 -18.75 28.21
CA GLY A 236 2.39 -19.96 28.42
C GLY A 236 1.31 -20.12 27.38
N ASP A 237 0.15 -20.63 27.77
CA ASP A 237 -0.98 -20.89 26.91
C ASP A 237 -1.70 -19.58 26.52
N ASN A 238 -1.93 -19.40 25.22
CA ASN A 238 -2.77 -18.37 24.67
C ASN A 238 -3.97 -19.06 24.00
N PRO A 239 -5.12 -19.16 24.69
CA PRO A 239 -6.32 -19.75 24.10
C PRO A 239 -6.88 -18.87 22.98
N ALA A 240 -7.63 -19.48 22.07
CA ALA A 240 -8.40 -18.71 21.11
C ALA A 240 -9.40 -17.79 21.82
N SER A 241 -9.25 -16.49 21.61
CA SER A 241 -10.09 -15.44 22.20
C SER A 241 -10.24 -14.29 21.20
N PRO A 242 -11.21 -14.40 20.26
CA PRO A 242 -11.46 -13.38 19.27
C PRO A 242 -11.83 -12.04 19.92
N ASP A 243 -11.17 -10.96 19.47
CA ASP A 243 -11.48 -9.62 19.93
C ASP A 243 -12.60 -9.02 19.06
N LYS A 244 -13.55 -8.34 19.69
CA LYS A 244 -14.66 -7.65 19.00
C LYS A 244 -14.20 -6.55 18.03
N GLN A 245 -13.00 -6.04 18.20
CA GLN A 245 -12.39 -5.05 17.30
C GLN A 245 -11.75 -5.69 16.06
N ASP A 246 -11.57 -7.02 16.04
CA ASP A 246 -11.04 -7.68 14.86
C ASP A 246 -12.06 -7.65 13.71
N ASN A 247 -11.57 -7.44 12.50
CA ASN A 247 -12.36 -7.72 11.32
C ASN A 247 -12.68 -9.23 11.26
N PRO A 248 -13.71 -9.65 10.52
CA PRO A 248 -13.95 -11.07 10.28
C PRO A 248 -12.70 -11.76 9.70
N ASP A 249 -12.42 -12.99 10.11
CA ASP A 249 -11.19 -13.69 9.73
C ASP A 249 -10.98 -13.79 8.21
N TRP A 250 -12.05 -13.95 7.42
CA TRP A 250 -11.92 -13.96 5.96
C TRP A 250 -11.32 -12.64 5.42
N MET A 251 -11.69 -11.49 6.01
CA MET A 251 -11.16 -10.18 5.62
C MET A 251 -9.72 -10.01 6.11
N ARG A 252 -9.41 -10.50 7.29
CA ARG A 252 -8.06 -10.48 7.85
C ARG A 252 -7.09 -11.27 6.97
N TRP A 253 -7.49 -12.49 6.54
CA TRP A 253 -6.74 -13.31 5.59
C TRP A 253 -6.60 -12.64 4.22
N ASN A 254 -7.67 -12.02 3.72
CA ASN A 254 -7.62 -11.26 2.46
C ASN A 254 -6.60 -10.11 2.52
N ASN A 255 -6.59 -9.36 3.61
CA ASN A 255 -5.67 -8.24 3.80
C ASN A 255 -4.21 -8.72 3.91
N LEU A 256 -3.95 -9.82 4.60
CA LEU A 256 -2.63 -10.43 4.63
C LEU A 256 -2.18 -10.89 3.23
N GLY A 257 -3.08 -11.55 2.49
CA GLY A 257 -2.80 -11.99 1.12
C GLY A 257 -2.43 -10.84 0.19
N ILE A 258 -3.10 -9.68 0.31
CA ILE A 258 -2.75 -8.46 -0.42
C ILE A 258 -1.33 -8.00 -0.04
N GLY A 259 -1.00 -7.96 1.25
CA GLY A 259 0.33 -7.58 1.71
C GLY A 259 1.44 -8.51 1.22
N PHE A 260 1.19 -9.82 1.18
CA PHE A 260 2.13 -10.78 0.59
C PHE A 260 2.27 -10.61 -0.93
N LEU A 261 1.17 -10.39 -1.63
CA LEU A 261 1.18 -10.20 -3.08
C LEU A 261 1.97 -8.94 -3.47
N ASP A 262 1.78 -7.84 -2.76
CA ASP A 262 2.53 -6.59 -2.97
C ASP A 262 4.04 -6.76 -2.70
N GLN A 263 4.39 -7.75 -1.87
CA GLN A 263 5.78 -8.13 -1.59
C GLN A 263 6.30 -9.26 -2.50
N LEU A 264 5.58 -9.60 -3.56
CA LEU A 264 5.94 -10.65 -4.53
C LEU A 264 6.09 -12.06 -3.90
N GLN A 265 5.48 -12.27 -2.73
CA GLN A 265 5.49 -13.55 -2.02
C GLN A 265 4.29 -14.41 -2.44
N TYR A 266 4.32 -14.91 -3.68
CA TYR A 266 3.17 -15.56 -4.30
C TYR A 266 2.69 -16.80 -3.55
N ALA A 267 3.58 -17.63 -3.02
CA ALA A 267 3.23 -18.83 -2.29
C ALA A 267 2.51 -18.50 -0.97
N ASP A 268 3.02 -17.52 -0.21
CA ASP A 268 2.38 -17.06 1.03
C ASP A 268 1.06 -16.33 0.76
N ALA A 269 1.01 -15.53 -0.32
CA ALA A 269 -0.22 -14.88 -0.78
C ALA A 269 -1.30 -15.91 -1.11
N MET A 270 -0.96 -16.99 -1.82
CA MET A 270 -1.87 -18.08 -2.13
C MET A 270 -2.42 -18.75 -0.87
N GLN A 271 -1.55 -19.10 0.09
CA GLN A 271 -1.97 -19.70 1.35
C GLN A 271 -2.97 -18.81 2.11
N ALA A 272 -2.73 -17.48 2.10
CA ALA A 272 -3.62 -16.53 2.73
C ALA A 272 -4.95 -16.39 1.97
N PHE A 273 -4.92 -16.18 0.65
CA PHE A 273 -6.14 -16.01 -0.14
C PHE A 273 -7.01 -17.27 -0.20
N GLU A 274 -6.42 -18.46 -0.15
CA GLU A 274 -7.19 -19.72 -0.09
C GLU A 274 -8.06 -19.88 1.17
N GLN A 275 -7.75 -19.14 2.26
CA GLN A 275 -8.61 -19.13 3.44
C GLN A 275 -9.90 -18.31 3.19
N VAL A 276 -9.87 -17.33 2.28
CA VAL A 276 -10.99 -16.42 2.04
C VAL A 276 -12.23 -17.18 1.54
N PRO A 277 -12.21 -17.97 0.45
CA PRO A 277 -13.38 -18.71 -0.01
C PRO A 277 -13.80 -19.84 0.92
N LYS A 278 -12.90 -20.38 1.77
CA LYS A 278 -13.28 -21.35 2.81
C LYS A 278 -14.18 -20.72 3.87
N LEU A 279 -13.91 -19.45 4.21
CA LEU A 279 -14.63 -18.70 5.24
C LEU A 279 -15.81 -17.90 4.66
N ARG A 280 -15.71 -17.49 3.39
CA ARG A 280 -16.71 -16.69 2.69
C ARG A 280 -16.80 -17.06 1.21
N PRO A 281 -17.47 -18.17 0.86
CA PRO A 281 -17.53 -18.68 -0.50
C PRO A 281 -18.32 -17.80 -1.49
N ASP A 282 -19.16 -16.91 -0.99
CA ASP A 282 -19.96 -15.93 -1.75
C ASP A 282 -19.20 -14.63 -2.09
N TYR A 283 -17.93 -14.52 -1.74
CA TYR A 283 -17.11 -13.35 -2.01
C TYR A 283 -16.30 -13.52 -3.31
N ALA A 284 -16.85 -13.04 -4.43
CA ALA A 284 -16.23 -13.19 -5.76
C ALA A 284 -14.80 -12.66 -5.85
N ASP A 285 -14.51 -11.50 -5.19
CA ASP A 285 -13.17 -10.93 -5.19
C ASP A 285 -12.14 -11.79 -4.46
N GLY A 286 -12.55 -12.71 -3.59
CA GLY A 286 -11.65 -13.70 -2.99
C GLY A 286 -11.03 -14.60 -4.05
N TYR A 287 -11.85 -15.10 -4.98
CA TYR A 287 -11.38 -15.89 -6.13
C TYR A 287 -10.57 -15.04 -7.12
N THR A 288 -10.97 -13.79 -7.34
CA THR A 288 -10.21 -12.85 -8.19
C THR A 288 -8.82 -12.59 -7.64
N ASN A 289 -8.65 -12.45 -6.31
CA ASN A 289 -7.33 -12.26 -5.69
C ASN A 289 -6.44 -13.51 -5.81
N ILE A 290 -7.02 -14.72 -5.72
CA ILE A 290 -6.32 -15.97 -6.04
C ILE A 290 -5.85 -15.96 -7.50
N ALA A 291 -6.72 -15.58 -8.42
CA ALA A 291 -6.38 -15.50 -9.84
C ALA A 291 -5.26 -14.48 -10.12
N LEU A 292 -5.31 -13.30 -9.49
CA LEU A 292 -4.24 -12.31 -9.59
C LEU A 292 -2.89 -12.89 -9.16
N THR A 293 -2.86 -13.62 -8.05
CA THR A 293 -1.63 -14.27 -7.60
C THR A 293 -1.12 -15.27 -8.64
N TYR A 294 -2.01 -16.03 -9.28
CA TYR A 294 -1.62 -16.93 -10.36
C TYR A 294 -1.17 -16.20 -11.62
N ILE A 295 -1.75 -15.05 -11.96
CA ILE A 295 -1.32 -14.22 -13.11
C ILE A 295 0.11 -13.72 -12.88
N GLU A 296 0.39 -13.14 -11.70
CA GLU A 296 1.72 -12.68 -11.34
C GLU A 296 2.75 -13.82 -11.25
N TRP A 297 2.29 -15.03 -10.98
CA TRP A 297 3.08 -16.25 -10.96
C TRP A 297 3.13 -16.95 -12.33
N GLU A 298 2.57 -16.34 -13.37
CA GLU A 298 2.50 -16.83 -14.75
C GLU A 298 1.80 -18.20 -14.91
N LYS A 299 0.89 -18.55 -13.98
CA LYS A 299 0.10 -19.79 -13.99
C LYS A 299 -1.30 -19.54 -14.59
N TYR A 300 -1.36 -19.22 -15.86
CA TYR A 300 -2.56 -18.69 -16.53
C TYR A 300 -3.76 -19.64 -16.48
N SER A 301 -3.57 -20.95 -16.69
CA SER A 301 -4.70 -21.93 -16.60
C SER A 301 -5.33 -21.97 -15.20
N SER A 302 -4.53 -21.84 -14.13
CA SER A 302 -5.02 -21.78 -12.75
C SER A 302 -5.72 -20.45 -12.48
N ALA A 303 -5.20 -19.36 -13.06
CA ALA A 303 -5.84 -18.05 -13.00
C ALA A 303 -7.21 -18.07 -13.65
N ARG A 304 -7.35 -18.63 -14.87
CA ARG A 304 -8.61 -18.81 -15.57
C ARG A 304 -9.63 -19.52 -14.69
N ALA A 305 -9.27 -20.71 -14.17
CA ALA A 305 -10.18 -21.50 -13.33
C ALA A 305 -10.68 -20.73 -12.09
N SER A 306 -9.83 -19.87 -11.51
CA SER A 306 -10.20 -19.04 -10.37
C SER A 306 -11.11 -17.87 -10.77
N LEU A 307 -10.89 -17.26 -11.95
CA LEU A 307 -11.73 -16.19 -12.49
C LEU A 307 -13.11 -16.70 -12.90
N GLU A 308 -13.18 -17.89 -13.49
CA GLU A 308 -14.45 -18.55 -13.80
C GLU A 308 -15.28 -18.78 -12.52
N LYS A 309 -14.65 -19.23 -11.42
CA LYS A 309 -15.33 -19.33 -10.12
C LYS A 309 -15.79 -17.96 -9.58
N ALA A 310 -15.00 -16.92 -9.77
CA ALA A 310 -15.41 -15.55 -9.40
C ALA A 310 -16.67 -15.12 -10.17
N LEU A 311 -16.74 -15.47 -11.46
CA LEU A 311 -17.87 -15.16 -12.33
C LEU A 311 -19.09 -16.08 -12.10
N GLU A 312 -18.89 -17.33 -11.63
CA GLU A 312 -20.00 -18.17 -11.13
C GLU A 312 -20.70 -17.51 -9.92
N VAL A 313 -19.92 -16.91 -9.01
CA VAL A 313 -20.44 -16.19 -7.83
C VAL A 313 -21.06 -14.85 -8.23
N SER A 314 -20.41 -14.11 -9.14
CA SER A 314 -20.85 -12.79 -9.59
C SER A 314 -20.61 -12.61 -11.09
N PRO A 315 -21.60 -12.94 -11.95
CA PRO A 315 -21.44 -12.98 -13.41
C PRO A 315 -21.05 -11.64 -14.07
N ASN A 316 -21.30 -10.53 -13.39
CA ASN A 316 -20.97 -9.18 -13.86
C ASN A 316 -19.83 -8.53 -13.04
N ASN A 317 -18.98 -9.32 -12.37
CA ASN A 317 -17.83 -8.78 -11.69
C ASN A 317 -16.82 -8.23 -12.71
N GLY A 318 -16.80 -6.90 -12.91
CA GLY A 318 -15.97 -6.26 -13.92
C GLY A 318 -14.47 -6.47 -13.69
N ARG A 319 -14.04 -6.66 -12.44
CA ARG A 319 -12.65 -6.97 -12.13
C ARG A 319 -12.27 -8.37 -12.58
N ALA A 320 -13.13 -9.37 -12.34
CA ALA A 320 -12.91 -10.73 -12.79
C ALA A 320 -12.92 -10.82 -14.31
N LEU A 321 -13.89 -10.17 -15.00
CA LEU A 321 -13.94 -10.08 -16.46
C LEU A 321 -12.69 -9.47 -17.05
N TYR A 322 -12.21 -8.34 -16.48
CA TYR A 322 -11.00 -7.69 -16.95
C TYR A 322 -9.77 -8.61 -16.88
N TYR A 323 -9.55 -9.26 -15.75
CA TYR A 323 -8.40 -10.15 -15.61
C TYR A 323 -8.55 -11.44 -16.42
N LEU A 324 -9.79 -11.92 -16.64
CA LEU A 324 -10.05 -13.05 -17.54
C LEU A 324 -9.66 -12.70 -18.96
N ALA A 325 -10.04 -11.53 -19.45
CA ALA A 325 -9.64 -11.06 -20.77
C ALA A 325 -8.11 -10.98 -20.94
N LEU A 326 -7.37 -10.54 -19.90
CA LEU A 326 -5.90 -10.55 -19.96
C LEU A 326 -5.31 -11.96 -20.02
N VAL A 327 -5.91 -12.92 -19.31
CA VAL A 327 -5.52 -14.34 -19.37
C VAL A 327 -5.85 -14.92 -20.75
N GLU A 328 -7.02 -14.65 -21.30
CA GLU A 328 -7.46 -15.10 -22.62
C GLU A 328 -6.52 -14.65 -23.72
N ARG A 329 -6.05 -13.39 -23.68
CA ARG A 329 -5.00 -12.89 -24.58
C ARG A 329 -3.74 -13.76 -24.50
N ARG A 330 -3.29 -14.10 -23.28
CA ARG A 330 -2.08 -14.92 -23.06
C ARG A 330 -2.23 -16.34 -23.59
N GLU A 331 -3.43 -16.87 -23.57
CA GLU A 331 -3.75 -18.22 -24.07
C GLU A 331 -4.17 -18.23 -25.54
N GLY A 332 -4.31 -17.07 -26.20
CA GLY A 332 -4.65 -16.94 -27.62
C GLY A 332 -6.16 -16.98 -27.90
N HIS A 333 -7.00 -16.79 -26.88
CA HIS A 333 -8.46 -16.76 -26.99
C HIS A 333 -8.93 -15.31 -27.28
N PHE A 334 -8.57 -14.80 -28.46
CA PHE A 334 -8.74 -13.37 -28.77
C PHE A 334 -10.20 -12.92 -28.95
N ASP A 335 -11.12 -13.83 -29.29
CA ASP A 335 -12.53 -13.47 -29.43
C ASP A 335 -13.21 -13.30 -28.08
N GLU A 336 -12.89 -14.17 -27.13
CA GLU A 336 -13.32 -14.10 -25.74
C GLU A 336 -12.75 -12.86 -25.05
N GLU A 337 -11.43 -12.60 -25.19
CA GLU A 337 -10.77 -11.37 -24.72
C GLU A 337 -11.55 -10.13 -25.13
N LEU A 338 -11.86 -10.02 -26.43
CA LEU A 338 -12.56 -8.85 -26.96
C LEU A 338 -13.94 -8.69 -26.33
N ALA A 339 -14.73 -9.78 -26.28
CA ALA A 339 -16.07 -9.77 -25.73
C ALA A 339 -16.11 -9.37 -24.26
N ASP A 340 -15.16 -9.88 -23.46
CA ASP A 340 -15.09 -9.54 -22.03
C ASP A 340 -14.61 -8.11 -21.79
N LEU A 341 -13.66 -7.59 -22.58
CA LEU A 341 -13.23 -6.18 -22.50
C LEU A 341 -14.37 -5.22 -22.92
N GLU A 342 -15.15 -5.55 -23.96
CA GLU A 342 -16.33 -4.76 -24.35
C GLU A 342 -17.34 -4.68 -23.20
N ARG A 343 -17.65 -5.79 -22.55
CA ARG A 343 -18.54 -5.83 -21.37
C ARG A 343 -18.02 -4.98 -20.22
N VAL A 344 -16.71 -5.00 -19.93
CA VAL A 344 -16.12 -4.20 -18.88
C VAL A 344 -16.18 -2.71 -19.22
N VAL A 345 -15.85 -2.30 -20.44
CA VAL A 345 -15.89 -0.89 -20.87
C VAL A 345 -17.31 -0.35 -20.92
N GLU A 346 -18.30 -1.18 -21.26
CA GLU A 346 -19.72 -0.81 -21.20
C GLU A 346 -20.16 -0.53 -19.76
N GLN A 347 -19.76 -1.38 -18.81
CA GLN A 347 -20.09 -1.20 -17.38
C GLN A 347 -19.34 -0.06 -16.72
N TYR A 348 -18.08 0.16 -17.11
CA TYR A 348 -17.16 1.13 -16.50
C TYR A 348 -16.53 2.05 -17.55
N PRO A 349 -17.31 2.94 -18.17
CA PRO A 349 -16.84 3.73 -19.33
C PRO A 349 -15.70 4.72 -19.01
N GLN A 350 -15.45 5.01 -17.73
CA GLN A 350 -14.34 5.86 -17.28
C GLN A 350 -13.12 5.06 -16.80
N ALA A 351 -13.15 3.73 -16.85
CA ALA A 351 -12.00 2.90 -16.48
C ALA A 351 -10.92 2.92 -17.58
N ARG A 352 -9.75 3.48 -17.25
CA ARG A 352 -8.67 3.68 -18.21
C ARG A 352 -8.05 2.38 -18.69
N ASP A 353 -7.70 1.48 -17.78
CA ASP A 353 -7.01 0.24 -18.11
C ASP A 353 -7.82 -0.68 -19.03
N PRO A 354 -9.10 -1.02 -18.75
CA PRO A 354 -9.92 -1.80 -19.69
C PRO A 354 -10.05 -1.14 -21.05
N ARG A 355 -10.18 0.17 -21.10
CA ARG A 355 -10.30 0.92 -22.36
C ARG A 355 -9.00 0.88 -23.17
N ARG A 356 -7.86 0.98 -22.52
CA ARG A 356 -6.55 0.81 -23.17
C ARG A 356 -6.41 -0.60 -23.76
N GLU A 357 -6.73 -1.62 -22.98
CA GLU A 357 -6.62 -3.02 -23.42
C GLU A 357 -7.59 -3.33 -24.57
N LEU A 358 -8.82 -2.79 -24.52
CA LEU A 358 -9.79 -2.91 -25.61
C LEU A 358 -9.27 -2.24 -26.90
N GLY A 359 -8.68 -1.06 -26.79
CA GLY A 359 -8.03 -0.40 -27.93
C GLY A 359 -6.90 -1.22 -28.54
N ILE A 360 -6.10 -1.87 -27.71
CA ILE A 360 -5.02 -2.78 -28.14
C ILE A 360 -5.62 -4.04 -28.83
N ALA A 361 -6.67 -4.64 -28.27
CA ALA A 361 -7.34 -5.80 -28.87
C ALA A 361 -7.91 -5.48 -30.26
N TYR A 362 -8.59 -4.36 -30.43
CA TYR A 362 -9.06 -3.89 -31.73
C TYR A 362 -7.90 -3.63 -32.71
N TYR A 363 -6.81 -2.99 -32.24
CA TYR A 363 -5.62 -2.72 -33.07
C TYR A 363 -5.02 -4.04 -33.62
N GLN A 364 -4.87 -5.04 -32.77
CA GLN A 364 -4.33 -6.36 -33.15
C GLN A 364 -5.19 -7.06 -34.19
N ARG A 365 -6.51 -6.83 -34.17
CA ARG A 365 -7.48 -7.36 -35.14
C ARG A 365 -7.62 -6.51 -36.40
N HIS A 366 -6.81 -5.46 -36.55
CA HIS A 366 -6.85 -4.47 -37.63
C HIS A 366 -8.15 -3.65 -37.70
N SER A 367 -8.97 -3.66 -36.64
CA SER A 367 -10.13 -2.81 -36.45
C SER A 367 -9.68 -1.43 -35.98
N TYR A 368 -9.01 -0.70 -36.91
CA TYR A 368 -8.29 0.53 -36.55
C TYR A 368 -9.20 1.69 -36.15
N GLU A 369 -10.41 1.73 -36.66
CA GLU A 369 -11.38 2.76 -36.33
C GLU A 369 -11.93 2.58 -34.92
N GLU A 370 -12.25 1.35 -34.54
CA GLU A 370 -12.67 1.00 -33.20
C GLU A 370 -11.52 1.21 -32.19
N ALA A 371 -10.30 0.84 -32.53
CA ALA A 371 -9.11 1.13 -31.74
C ALA A 371 -8.92 2.64 -31.51
N ARG A 372 -9.11 3.46 -32.57
CA ARG A 372 -9.04 4.92 -32.51
C ARG A 372 -10.03 5.48 -31.49
N GLN A 373 -11.28 5.03 -31.56
CA GLN A 373 -12.33 5.46 -30.62
C GLN A 373 -11.95 5.18 -29.15
N GLN A 374 -11.37 4.01 -28.88
CA GLN A 374 -10.96 3.68 -27.52
C GLN A 374 -9.79 4.53 -27.04
N PHE A 375 -8.76 4.72 -27.84
CA PHE A 375 -7.59 5.53 -27.43
C PHE A 375 -7.89 7.03 -27.37
N GLU A 376 -8.73 7.58 -28.27
CA GLU A 376 -9.19 8.98 -28.18
C GLU A 376 -10.06 9.17 -26.93
N ALA A 377 -10.92 8.21 -26.58
CA ALA A 377 -11.70 8.26 -25.34
C ALA A 377 -10.80 8.15 -24.10
N LEU A 378 -9.75 7.31 -24.13
CA LEU A 378 -8.75 7.24 -23.06
C LEU A 378 -8.04 8.59 -22.87
N GLN A 379 -7.59 9.23 -23.95
CA GLN A 379 -7.00 10.56 -23.93
C GLN A 379 -7.96 11.64 -23.39
N ALA A 380 -9.26 11.52 -23.71
CA ALA A 380 -10.27 12.46 -23.20
C ALA A 380 -10.49 12.30 -21.69
N ILE A 381 -10.35 11.08 -21.14
CA ILE A 381 -10.43 10.80 -19.71
C ILE A 381 -9.19 11.34 -18.99
N ASP A 382 -8.02 11.11 -19.56
CA ASP A 382 -6.73 11.56 -19.03
C ASP A 382 -5.86 12.11 -20.16
N PRO A 383 -5.81 13.44 -20.32
CA PRO A 383 -5.02 14.08 -21.37
C PRO A 383 -3.49 13.90 -21.23
N ASP A 384 -3.04 13.41 -20.08
CA ASP A 384 -1.64 13.17 -19.78
C ASP A 384 -1.24 11.68 -19.83
N ASP A 385 -2.18 10.80 -20.20
CA ASP A 385 -1.93 9.36 -20.27
C ASP A 385 -0.90 9.01 -21.35
N LEU A 386 0.29 8.56 -20.91
CA LEU A 386 1.40 8.20 -21.80
C LEU A 386 1.04 7.05 -22.76
N ALA A 387 0.25 6.08 -22.29
CA ALA A 387 -0.14 4.95 -23.13
C ALA A 387 -1.12 5.39 -24.22
N ALA A 388 -2.02 6.35 -23.93
CA ALA A 388 -2.89 6.93 -24.93
C ALA A 388 -2.08 7.63 -26.05
N HIS A 389 -1.13 8.50 -25.69
CA HIS A 389 -0.27 9.17 -26.64
C HIS A 389 0.55 8.21 -27.50
N TYR A 390 1.17 7.21 -26.87
CA TYR A 390 1.95 6.19 -27.58
C TYR A 390 1.07 5.41 -28.58
N ASN A 391 -0.04 4.87 -28.12
CA ASN A 391 -0.92 4.03 -28.94
C ASN A 391 -1.57 4.84 -30.07
N LEU A 392 -1.99 6.09 -29.83
CA LEU A 392 -2.50 7.00 -30.87
C LEU A 392 -1.42 7.34 -31.89
N ALA A 393 -0.18 7.60 -31.49
CA ALA A 393 0.91 7.85 -32.42
C ALA A 393 1.15 6.66 -33.36
N VAL A 394 1.16 5.44 -32.82
CA VAL A 394 1.31 4.21 -33.60
C VAL A 394 0.11 3.99 -34.53
N LEU A 395 -1.10 4.13 -34.02
CA LEU A 395 -2.34 3.91 -34.75
C LEU A 395 -2.52 4.93 -35.89
N TYR A 396 -2.37 6.24 -35.63
CA TYR A 396 -2.49 7.29 -36.66
C TYR A 396 -1.45 7.11 -37.76
N ARG A 397 -0.22 6.65 -37.42
CA ARG A 397 0.77 6.32 -38.45
C ARG A 397 0.28 5.18 -39.33
N ARG A 398 -0.32 4.14 -38.73
CA ARG A 398 -0.88 3.00 -39.46
C ARG A 398 -2.06 3.40 -40.36
N MET A 399 -2.87 4.36 -39.93
CA MET A 399 -3.99 4.92 -40.70
C MET A 399 -3.57 5.98 -41.70
N GLY A 400 -2.29 6.34 -41.84
CA GLY A 400 -1.78 7.34 -42.73
C GLY A 400 -1.99 8.79 -42.29
N MET A 401 -2.42 9.02 -41.04
CA MET A 401 -2.69 10.36 -40.47
C MET A 401 -1.39 10.95 -39.89
N LYS A 402 -0.46 11.33 -40.78
CA LYS A 402 0.93 11.66 -40.41
C LYS A 402 1.06 12.81 -39.42
N GLU A 403 0.28 13.87 -39.60
CA GLU A 403 0.30 15.06 -38.74
C GLU A 403 -0.15 14.75 -37.34
N LYS A 404 -1.28 14.02 -37.19
CA LYS A 404 -1.77 13.56 -35.88
C LYS A 404 -0.78 12.58 -35.21
N ALA A 405 -0.17 11.70 -35.99
CA ALA A 405 0.83 10.79 -35.47
C ALA A 405 2.06 11.52 -34.90
N ALA A 406 2.52 12.58 -35.60
CA ALA A 406 3.65 13.39 -35.14
C ALA A 406 3.31 14.19 -33.86
N GLU A 407 2.11 14.72 -33.76
CA GLU A 407 1.61 15.44 -32.58
C GLU A 407 1.60 14.53 -31.37
N GLN A 408 0.99 13.34 -31.47
CA GLN A 408 0.93 12.39 -30.36
C GLN A 408 2.32 11.87 -29.95
N ALA A 409 3.21 11.65 -30.92
CA ALA A 409 4.59 11.25 -30.63
C ALA A 409 5.37 12.36 -29.89
N ALA A 410 5.15 13.63 -30.23
CA ALA A 410 5.75 14.75 -29.53
C ALA A 410 5.24 14.85 -28.08
N MET A 411 3.93 14.69 -27.86
CA MET A 411 3.35 14.66 -26.52
C MET A 411 3.92 13.52 -25.68
N PHE A 412 4.03 12.33 -26.24
CA PHE A 412 4.67 11.19 -25.57
C PHE A 412 6.11 11.51 -25.17
N ALA A 413 6.92 12.06 -26.09
CA ALA A 413 8.32 12.36 -25.84
C ALA A 413 8.54 13.42 -24.73
N THR A 414 7.64 14.39 -24.62
CA THR A 414 7.73 15.44 -23.57
C THR A 414 7.42 14.92 -22.16
N LYS A 415 6.70 13.80 -22.07
CA LYS A 415 6.23 13.21 -20.79
C LYS A 415 6.99 11.95 -20.38
N GLN A 416 7.88 11.47 -21.25
CA GLN A 416 8.66 10.26 -20.99
C GLN A 416 9.68 10.49 -19.86
N VAL A 417 9.71 9.57 -18.90
CA VAL A 417 10.71 9.57 -17.84
C VAL A 417 12.08 9.20 -18.40
N ASP A 418 13.16 9.83 -17.88
CA ASP A 418 14.53 9.49 -18.22
C ASP A 418 14.83 8.02 -17.92
N PRO A 419 15.22 7.20 -18.91
CA PRO A 419 15.56 5.80 -18.69
C PRO A 419 16.74 5.59 -17.73
N GLY A 420 17.62 6.60 -17.57
CA GLY A 420 18.77 6.59 -16.67
C GLY A 420 18.41 6.88 -15.20
N ALA A 421 17.20 7.39 -14.94
CA ALA A 421 16.76 7.81 -13.61
C ALA A 421 16.92 6.73 -12.51
N PRO A 422 16.70 5.42 -12.73
CA PRO A 422 16.90 4.40 -11.71
C PRO A 422 18.33 4.33 -11.14
N THR A 423 19.34 4.75 -11.91
CA THR A 423 20.74 4.78 -11.46
C THR A 423 20.94 5.66 -10.24
N TYR A 424 20.25 6.81 -10.17
CA TYR A 424 20.33 7.72 -9.03
C TYR A 424 19.72 7.10 -7.76
N SER A 425 18.64 6.35 -7.90
CA SER A 425 18.03 5.61 -6.78
C SER A 425 18.95 4.53 -6.23
N LEU A 426 19.62 3.77 -7.10
CA LEU A 426 20.59 2.75 -6.69
C LEU A 426 21.78 3.36 -5.96
N GLU A 427 22.29 4.49 -6.42
CA GLU A 427 23.40 5.20 -5.76
C GLU A 427 23.00 5.68 -4.37
N PHE A 428 21.80 6.26 -4.23
CA PHE A 428 21.25 6.67 -2.94
C PHE A 428 21.15 5.49 -1.96
N LEU A 429 20.56 4.37 -2.38
CA LEU A 429 20.39 3.18 -1.53
C LEU A 429 21.75 2.58 -1.11
N ARG A 430 22.76 2.63 -1.99
CA ARG A 430 24.11 2.18 -1.68
C ARG A 430 24.78 3.04 -0.60
N GLN A 431 24.49 4.35 -0.58
CA GLN A 431 25.03 5.30 0.40
C GLN A 431 24.27 5.28 1.73
N HIS A 432 23.06 4.74 1.75
CA HIS A 432 22.16 4.72 2.91
C HIS A 432 21.70 3.30 3.27
N PRO A 433 22.62 2.41 3.71
CA PRO A 433 22.27 1.02 4.03
C PRO A 433 21.27 0.91 5.18
N GLU A 434 21.22 1.88 6.09
CA GLU A 434 20.31 1.95 7.23
C GLU A 434 18.83 2.06 6.85
N ILE A 435 18.56 2.58 5.64
CA ILE A 435 17.19 2.70 5.10
C ILE A 435 16.98 1.88 3.83
N SER A 436 18.01 1.22 3.32
CA SER A 436 17.91 0.45 2.07
C SER A 436 16.92 -0.73 2.17
N ASN A 437 16.72 -1.27 3.37
CA ASN A 437 15.74 -2.33 3.62
C ASN A 437 14.32 -1.90 3.23
N GLU A 438 13.96 -0.62 3.40
CA GLU A 438 12.65 -0.09 3.02
C GLU A 438 12.37 -0.16 1.50
N SER A 439 13.41 -0.28 0.69
CA SER A 439 13.29 -0.46 -0.77
C SER A 439 13.06 -1.92 -1.19
N VAL A 440 13.28 -2.87 -0.28
CA VAL A 440 13.10 -4.30 -0.54
C VAL A 440 11.68 -4.70 -0.17
N PRO A 441 10.88 -5.25 -1.09
CA PRO A 441 9.50 -5.63 -0.80
C PRO A 441 9.36 -6.54 0.43
N TRP A 442 10.27 -7.51 0.58
CA TRP A 442 10.35 -8.32 1.78
C TRP A 442 11.49 -7.84 2.68
N HIS A 443 11.16 -7.30 3.85
CA HIS A 443 12.14 -6.94 4.88
C HIS A 443 11.54 -7.15 6.29
N MET A 444 12.38 -7.03 7.29
CA MET A 444 12.04 -7.26 8.69
C MET A 444 12.76 -6.25 9.58
N HIS A 445 12.02 -5.65 10.50
CA HIS A 445 12.57 -4.76 11.52
C HIS A 445 13.00 -5.62 12.72
N THR A 446 14.27 -5.55 13.08
CA THR A 446 14.85 -6.32 14.19
C THR A 446 16.11 -5.65 14.73
N ASP A 447 16.34 -5.78 16.01
CA ASP A 447 17.61 -5.46 16.68
C ASP A 447 18.51 -6.68 16.84
N LEU A 448 18.00 -7.87 16.46
CA LEU A 448 18.79 -9.11 16.51
C LEU A 448 19.88 -9.08 15.44
N PRO A 449 21.07 -9.64 15.76
CA PRO A 449 22.12 -9.81 14.76
C PRO A 449 21.59 -10.61 13.59
N HIS A 450 21.75 -10.09 12.36
CA HIS A 450 21.43 -10.88 11.17
C HIS A 450 22.26 -12.16 11.19
N PRO A 451 21.66 -13.34 10.93
CA PRO A 451 22.46 -14.56 10.73
C PRO A 451 23.44 -14.26 9.60
N VAL A 452 24.72 -14.33 9.91
CA VAL A 452 25.79 -14.18 8.89
C VAL A 452 25.53 -15.27 7.87
N THR A 453 24.97 -14.91 6.72
CA THR A 453 24.95 -15.82 5.57
C THR A 453 26.41 -16.16 5.31
N ALA A 454 26.77 -17.41 5.58
CA ALA A 454 28.11 -17.90 5.29
C ALA A 454 28.39 -17.60 3.83
N THR A 455 29.14 -16.53 3.58
CA THR A 455 29.70 -16.24 2.26
C THR A 455 30.49 -17.48 1.89
N GLY A 456 29.99 -18.20 0.89
CA GLY A 456 30.62 -19.39 0.37
C GLY A 456 32.10 -19.10 0.12
N GLY A 457 32.94 -19.81 0.85
CA GLY A 457 34.38 -19.70 0.73
C GLY A 457 34.78 -19.83 -0.73
N GLY A 458 35.38 -18.79 -1.25
CA GLY A 458 36.01 -18.83 -2.57
C GLY A 458 37.01 -19.95 -2.63
N GLY A 459 36.66 -21.01 -3.33
CA GLY A 459 37.61 -22.03 -3.74
C GLY A 459 38.66 -21.39 -4.65
N GLN A 460 39.81 -21.11 -4.09
CA GLN A 460 41.03 -21.03 -4.89
C GLN A 460 41.27 -22.41 -5.50
N GLY A 461 40.93 -22.58 -6.76
CA GLY A 461 41.31 -23.70 -7.60
C GLY A 461 42.28 -23.23 -8.65
N LYS A 462 43.44 -23.83 -8.65
CA LYS A 462 44.61 -23.62 -9.53
C LYS A 462 44.26 -23.59 -11.02
#